data_02214442662dc96034cbe1018d27e93d
#
_entry.id   02214442662dc96034cbe1018d27e93d
#
_cell.length_a   1.000
_cell.length_b   1.000
_cell.length_c   1.000
_cell.angle_alpha   90.00
_cell.angle_beta   90.00
_cell.angle_gamma   90.00
#
_symmetry.space_group_name_H-M   'P 1'
#
loop_
_entity.id
_entity.type
_entity.pdbx_description
1 polymer ?
#
loop_
_entity_poly.entity_id
_entity_poly.type
_entity_poly.pdbx_seq_one_letter_code
_entity_poly.pdbx_strand_id
1 'polypeptide(L)'
;MSKLLIKIGKNSKLAFRNKVNSKTKNKVLEDFCKLIIKNKNRIILENKKDINSAKLKKLKENLIKRLSLNSEKINSIIKSIKTVIKFKDPVDLELKKWRRPNGLKIKRVTIPIGII
;
A
#
# COMPACT_ATOMS: atom_id res chain seq x y z
N MET A 1 8.61 21.90 -15.81
CA MET A 1 8.28 20.90 -14.75
C MET A 1 8.08 21.63 -13.42
N SER A 2 7.02 21.34 -12.66
CA SER A 2 6.72 22.05 -11.38
C SER A 2 7.83 21.81 -10.35
N LYS A 3 8.30 22.89 -9.66
CA LYS A 3 9.27 22.81 -8.54
C LYS A 3 8.80 21.81 -7.45
N LEU A 4 7.48 21.72 -7.24
CA LEU A 4 6.87 20.77 -6.30
C LEU A 4 7.14 19.32 -6.70
N LEU A 5 6.93 18.94 -7.96
CA LEU A 5 7.16 17.58 -8.45
C LEU A 5 8.65 17.17 -8.31
N ILE A 6 9.56 18.08 -8.61
CA ILE A 6 10.99 17.84 -8.42
C ILE A 6 11.32 17.59 -6.94
N LYS A 7 10.74 18.38 -6.02
CA LYS A 7 10.92 18.20 -4.58
C LYS A 7 10.38 16.87 -4.10
N ILE A 8 9.16 16.49 -4.54
CA ILE A 8 8.55 15.19 -4.23
C ILE A 8 9.44 14.04 -4.71
N GLY A 9 9.91 14.06 -5.97
CA GLY A 9 10.78 13.03 -6.51
C GLY A 9 12.12 12.91 -5.75
N LYS A 10 12.75 14.03 -5.38
CA LYS A 10 13.96 14.02 -4.55
C LYS A 10 13.71 13.42 -3.17
N ASN A 11 12.64 13.80 -2.50
CA ASN A 11 12.28 13.28 -1.18
C ASN A 11 11.95 11.78 -1.23
N SER A 12 11.23 11.33 -2.25
CA SER A 12 10.94 9.91 -2.47
C SER A 12 12.22 9.10 -2.68
N LYS A 13 13.19 9.63 -3.45
CA LYS A 13 14.49 8.98 -3.65
C LYS A 13 15.31 8.88 -2.36
N LEU A 14 15.25 9.91 -1.50
CA LEU A 14 15.88 9.87 -0.18
C LEU A 14 15.20 8.85 0.73
N ALA A 15 13.86 8.83 0.76
CA ALA A 15 13.09 7.87 1.55
C ALA A 15 13.35 6.41 1.11
N PHE A 16 13.48 6.17 -0.19
CA PHE A 16 13.78 4.84 -0.73
C PHE A 16 15.14 4.27 -0.25
N ARG A 17 16.12 5.15 0.02
CA ARG A 17 17.43 4.72 0.57
C ARG A 17 17.34 4.19 1.99
N ASN A 18 16.31 4.58 2.74
CA ASN A 18 16.08 4.10 4.09
C ASN A 18 15.41 2.72 4.02
N LYS A 19 16.20 1.67 4.23
CA LYS A 19 15.65 0.29 4.26
C LYS A 19 14.70 0.16 5.45
N VAL A 20 13.42 -0.07 5.15
CA VAL A 20 12.38 -0.36 6.16
C VAL A 20 12.27 -1.87 6.29
N ASN A 21 12.52 -2.41 7.49
CA ASN A 21 12.41 -3.84 7.74
C ASN A 21 10.94 -4.32 7.80
N SER A 22 10.71 -5.62 7.62
CA SER A 22 9.37 -6.23 7.60
C SER A 22 8.58 -5.98 8.88
N LYS A 23 9.25 -5.97 10.04
CA LYS A 23 8.60 -5.69 11.33
C LYS A 23 8.00 -4.29 11.36
N THR A 24 8.74 -3.29 10.89
CA THR A 24 8.26 -1.91 10.80
C THR A 24 7.11 -1.78 9.78
N LYS A 25 7.24 -2.43 8.61
CA LYS A 25 6.16 -2.46 7.60
C LYS A 25 4.87 -3.02 8.19
N ASN A 26 4.94 -4.17 8.85
CA ASN A 26 3.79 -4.81 9.46
C ASN A 26 3.20 -3.98 10.59
N LYS A 27 4.03 -3.36 11.43
CA LYS A 27 3.57 -2.45 12.49
C LYS A 27 2.77 -1.28 11.95
N VAL A 28 3.23 -0.66 10.88
CA VAL A 28 2.49 0.44 10.20
C VAL A 28 1.14 -0.04 9.69
N LEU A 29 1.07 -1.22 9.06
CA LEU A 29 -0.19 -1.78 8.57
C LEU A 29 -1.15 -2.14 9.71
N GLU A 30 -0.65 -2.67 10.83
CA GLU A 30 -1.44 -2.94 12.04
C GLU A 30 -2.03 -1.66 12.63
N ASP A 31 -1.21 -0.63 12.78
CA ASP A 31 -1.63 0.67 13.32
C ASP A 31 -2.64 1.34 12.37
N PHE A 32 -2.46 1.20 11.05
CA PHE A 32 -3.43 1.65 10.06
C PHE A 32 -4.78 0.94 10.22
N CYS A 33 -4.79 -0.39 10.41
CA CYS A 33 -6.02 -1.13 10.72
C CYS A 33 -6.74 -0.59 11.96
N LYS A 34 -5.98 -0.32 13.05
CA LYS A 34 -6.54 0.25 14.29
C LYS A 34 -7.16 1.63 14.04
N LEU A 35 -6.49 2.47 13.26
CA LEU A 35 -6.99 3.80 12.90
C LEU A 35 -8.27 3.72 12.05
N ILE A 36 -8.35 2.80 11.09
CA ILE A 36 -9.56 2.57 10.29
C ILE A 36 -10.72 2.14 11.20
N ILE A 37 -10.49 1.20 12.11
CA ILE A 37 -11.51 0.71 13.06
C ILE A 37 -11.99 1.86 13.95
N LYS A 38 -11.06 2.61 14.54
CA LYS A 38 -11.38 3.74 15.43
C LYS A 38 -12.20 4.83 14.72
N ASN A 39 -11.91 5.09 13.45
CA ASN A 39 -12.55 6.16 12.68
C ASN A 39 -13.64 5.67 11.73
N LYS A 40 -14.07 4.40 11.83
CA LYS A 40 -14.99 3.77 10.89
C LYS A 40 -16.27 4.58 10.65
N ASN A 41 -16.94 5.02 11.70
CA ASN A 41 -18.19 5.79 11.60
C ASN A 41 -17.96 7.16 10.94
N ARG A 42 -16.84 7.82 11.28
CA ARG A 42 -16.45 9.10 10.67
C ARG A 42 -16.16 8.93 9.18
N ILE A 43 -15.44 7.87 8.79
CA ILE A 43 -15.15 7.57 7.37
C ILE A 43 -16.45 7.38 6.59
N ILE A 44 -17.41 6.61 7.13
CA ILE A 44 -18.71 6.39 6.47
C ILE A 44 -19.49 7.70 6.36
N LEU A 45 -19.48 8.54 7.40
CA LEU A 45 -20.17 9.82 7.41
C LEU A 45 -19.62 10.78 6.35
N GLU A 46 -18.30 10.92 6.29
CA GLU A 46 -17.65 11.76 5.27
C GLU A 46 -17.86 11.20 3.86
N ASN A 47 -17.80 9.88 3.68
CA ASN A 47 -18.09 9.27 2.39
C ASN A 47 -19.50 9.52 1.88
N LYS A 48 -20.51 9.64 2.77
CA LYS A 48 -21.86 10.06 2.37
C LYS A 48 -21.88 11.44 1.74
N LYS A 49 -21.07 12.38 2.24
CA LYS A 49 -20.92 13.72 1.64
C LYS A 49 -20.29 13.64 0.26
N ASP A 50 -19.26 12.81 0.10
CA ASP A 50 -18.62 12.58 -1.21
C ASP A 50 -19.58 11.99 -2.23
N ILE A 51 -20.41 11.01 -1.82
CA ILE A 51 -21.44 10.42 -2.69
C ILE A 51 -22.47 11.46 -3.11
N ASN A 52 -22.94 12.30 -2.20
CA ASN A 52 -23.88 13.37 -2.51
C ASN A 52 -23.26 14.36 -3.50
N SER A 53 -22.02 14.77 -3.30
CA SER A 53 -21.28 15.63 -4.23
C SER A 53 -21.12 14.98 -5.61
N ALA A 54 -20.81 13.67 -5.65
CA ALA A 54 -20.67 12.92 -6.89
C ALA A 54 -21.98 12.84 -7.68
N LYS A 55 -23.12 12.66 -6.98
CA LYS A 55 -24.45 12.67 -7.58
C LYS A 55 -24.80 14.06 -8.17
N LEU A 56 -24.54 15.13 -7.42
CA LEU A 56 -24.74 16.50 -7.90
C LEU A 56 -23.92 16.81 -9.16
N LYS A 57 -22.69 16.27 -9.22
CA LYS A 57 -21.82 16.37 -10.41
C LYS A 57 -22.19 15.39 -11.52
N LYS A 58 -23.31 14.67 -11.40
CA LYS A 58 -23.81 13.70 -12.38
C LYS A 58 -22.76 12.64 -12.79
N LEU A 59 -21.96 12.15 -11.83
CA LEU A 59 -21.03 11.05 -12.09
C LEU A 59 -21.81 9.79 -12.48
N LYS A 60 -21.21 8.98 -13.36
CA LYS A 60 -21.80 7.69 -13.78
C LYS A 60 -22.03 6.78 -12.58
N GLU A 61 -23.13 6.03 -12.58
CA GLU A 61 -23.55 5.19 -11.46
C GLU A 61 -22.48 4.15 -11.04
N ASN A 62 -21.77 3.58 -12.00
CA ASN A 62 -20.68 2.64 -11.72
C ASN A 62 -19.53 3.29 -10.91
N LEU A 63 -19.24 4.57 -11.14
CA LEU A 63 -18.24 5.32 -10.36
C LEU A 63 -18.75 5.61 -8.95
N ILE A 64 -20.04 5.96 -8.80
CA ILE A 64 -20.67 6.18 -7.49
C ILE A 64 -20.67 4.87 -6.67
N LYS A 65 -20.99 3.72 -7.30
CA LYS A 65 -20.91 2.40 -6.64
C LYS A 65 -19.50 2.06 -6.16
N ARG A 66 -18.47 2.43 -6.93
CA ARG A 66 -17.05 2.23 -6.54
C ARG A 66 -16.64 3.18 -5.42
N LEU A 67 -17.12 4.43 -5.43
CA LEU A 67 -16.83 5.42 -4.39
C LEU A 67 -17.47 5.05 -3.06
N SER A 68 -18.66 4.43 -3.08
CA SER A 68 -19.45 4.15 -1.87
C SER A 68 -18.73 3.21 -0.90
N LEU A 69 -18.60 3.64 0.35
CA LEU A 69 -18.10 2.86 1.48
C LEU A 69 -19.24 2.58 2.47
N ASN A 70 -19.36 1.32 2.85
CA ASN A 70 -20.22 0.87 3.94
C ASN A 70 -19.41 0.07 4.96
N SER A 71 -20.07 -0.37 6.03
CA SER A 71 -19.43 -1.15 7.09
C SER A 71 -18.74 -2.41 6.57
N GLU A 72 -19.36 -3.12 5.63
CA GLU A 72 -18.84 -4.37 5.06
C GLU A 72 -17.59 -4.12 4.20
N LYS A 73 -17.62 -3.09 3.35
CA LYS A 73 -16.46 -2.71 2.54
C LYS A 73 -15.26 -2.31 3.41
N ILE A 74 -15.49 -1.55 4.48
CA ILE A 74 -14.43 -1.20 5.43
C ILE A 74 -13.86 -2.45 6.11
N ASN A 75 -14.71 -3.38 6.54
CA ASN A 75 -14.27 -4.64 7.12
C ASN A 75 -13.46 -5.47 6.11
N SER A 76 -13.87 -5.48 4.84
CA SER A 76 -13.13 -6.14 3.76
C SER A 76 -11.75 -5.50 3.54
N ILE A 77 -11.64 -4.17 3.59
CA ILE A 77 -10.35 -3.46 3.52
C ILE A 77 -9.44 -3.91 4.67
N ILE A 78 -9.96 -3.93 5.91
CA ILE A 78 -9.20 -4.38 7.09
C ILE A 78 -8.73 -5.83 6.91
N LYS A 79 -9.61 -6.71 6.42
CA LYS A 79 -9.28 -8.12 6.15
C LYS A 79 -8.16 -8.22 5.11
N SER A 80 -8.22 -7.44 4.04
CA SER A 80 -7.18 -7.39 3.00
C SER A 80 -5.83 -6.94 3.55
N ILE A 81 -5.80 -5.88 4.37
CA ILE A 81 -4.57 -5.40 5.01
C ILE A 81 -3.99 -6.49 5.92
N LYS A 82 -4.82 -7.15 6.75
CA LYS A 82 -4.39 -8.26 7.60
C LYS A 82 -3.84 -9.45 6.80
N THR A 83 -4.36 -9.69 5.59
CA THR A 83 -3.84 -10.71 4.68
C THR A 83 -2.45 -10.32 4.16
N VAL A 84 -2.24 -9.05 3.79
CA VAL A 84 -0.93 -8.54 3.36
C VAL A 84 0.12 -8.68 4.46
N ILE A 85 -0.24 -8.39 5.72
CA ILE A 85 0.67 -8.55 6.89
C ILE A 85 1.20 -9.99 7.02
N LYS A 86 0.39 -10.99 6.63
CA LYS A 86 0.78 -12.41 6.69
C LYS A 86 1.72 -12.83 5.55
N PHE A 87 1.84 -12.04 4.51
CA PHE A 87 2.73 -12.37 3.41
C PHE A 87 4.20 -12.21 3.83
N LYS A 88 5.04 -13.11 3.32
CA LYS A 88 6.48 -12.95 3.43
C LYS A 88 6.90 -11.69 2.67
N ASP A 89 7.74 -10.86 3.29
CA ASP A 89 8.27 -9.67 2.62
C ASP A 89 8.99 -10.10 1.34
N PRO A 90 8.58 -9.59 0.16
CA PRO A 90 9.17 -9.99 -1.11
C PRO A 90 10.55 -9.38 -1.36
N VAL A 91 11.03 -8.48 -0.53
CA VAL A 91 12.30 -7.78 -0.72
C VAL A 91 13.47 -8.61 -0.18
N ASP A 92 14.59 -8.64 -0.90
CA ASP A 92 15.84 -9.33 -0.52
C ASP A 92 15.67 -10.85 -0.28
N LEU A 93 14.68 -11.50 -0.92
CA LEU A 93 14.51 -12.95 -0.84
C LEU A 93 15.50 -13.68 -1.74
N GLU A 94 16.21 -14.67 -1.19
CA GLU A 94 16.98 -15.63 -1.96
C GLU A 94 16.02 -16.67 -2.58
N LEU A 95 15.77 -16.56 -3.88
CA LEU A 95 14.86 -17.46 -4.61
C LEU A 95 15.55 -18.78 -5.01
N LYS A 96 16.84 -18.72 -5.36
CA LYS A 96 17.66 -19.84 -5.78
C LYS A 96 19.12 -19.55 -5.56
N LYS A 97 19.87 -20.60 -5.23
CA LYS A 97 21.33 -20.56 -5.07
C LYS A 97 21.94 -21.80 -5.73
N TRP A 98 23.03 -21.63 -6.45
CA TRP A 98 23.78 -22.74 -7.02
C TRP A 98 25.27 -22.41 -7.16
N ARG A 99 26.08 -23.44 -7.36
CA ARG A 99 27.51 -23.32 -7.59
C ARG A 99 27.84 -23.86 -8.97
N ARG A 100 28.72 -23.21 -9.68
CA ARG A 100 29.23 -23.65 -10.99
C ARG A 100 30.48 -24.54 -10.76
N PRO A 101 30.87 -25.40 -11.74
CA PRO A 101 32.08 -26.25 -11.63
C PRO A 101 33.35 -25.45 -11.34
N ASN A 102 33.47 -24.22 -11.85
CA ASN A 102 34.59 -23.31 -11.60
C ASN A 102 34.57 -22.68 -10.18
N GLY A 103 33.67 -23.08 -9.29
CA GLY A 103 33.57 -22.61 -7.92
C GLY A 103 32.71 -21.35 -7.73
N LEU A 104 32.25 -20.69 -8.80
CA LEU A 104 31.42 -19.49 -8.72
C LEU A 104 30.08 -19.79 -8.02
N LYS A 105 29.77 -19.02 -6.98
CA LYS A 105 28.48 -19.07 -6.25
C LYS A 105 27.53 -18.04 -6.85
N ILE A 106 26.39 -18.50 -7.35
CA ILE A 106 25.38 -17.65 -7.97
C ILE A 106 24.12 -17.68 -7.09
N LYS A 107 23.50 -16.52 -6.90
CA LYS A 107 22.22 -16.36 -6.20
C LYS A 107 21.25 -15.57 -7.06
N ARG A 108 20.01 -16.04 -7.12
CA ARG A 108 18.87 -15.27 -7.63
C ARG A 108 18.14 -14.65 -6.46
N VAL A 109 18.13 -13.32 -6.39
CA VAL A 109 17.51 -12.57 -5.30
C VAL A 109 16.48 -11.60 -5.86
N THR A 110 15.44 -11.31 -5.06
CA THR A 110 14.49 -10.24 -5.36
C THR A 110 15.08 -8.90 -4.95
N ILE A 111 14.76 -7.88 -5.73
CA ILE A 111 15.17 -6.49 -5.45
C ILE A 111 13.93 -5.59 -5.37
N PRO A 112 13.98 -4.46 -4.64
CA PRO A 112 12.90 -3.49 -4.66
C PRO A 112 12.69 -2.91 -6.07
N ILE A 113 11.41 -2.70 -6.45
CA ILE A 113 11.07 -2.08 -7.76
C ILE A 113 11.61 -0.65 -7.85
N GLY A 114 11.70 0.04 -6.73
CA GLY A 114 12.12 1.43 -6.67
C GLY A 114 10.94 2.37 -6.39
N ILE A 115 11.02 3.58 -6.94
CA ILE A 115 9.99 4.61 -6.81
C ILE A 115 9.13 4.57 -8.07
N ILE A 116 7.82 4.52 -7.88
CA ILE A 116 6.80 4.51 -8.93
C ILE A 116 6.06 5.84 -8.92
#